data_550620da930abdbd2b302bfb7ce75a8c
#
_entry.id   550620da930abdbd2b302bfb7ce75a8c
#
_cell.length_a   1.000
_cell.length_b   1.000
_cell.length_c   1.000
_cell.angle_alpha   90.00
_cell.angle_beta   90.00
_cell.angle_gamma   90.00
#
_symmetry.space_group_name_H-M   'P 1'
#
loop_
_entity.id
_entity.type
_entity.pdbx_description
1 polymer ?
#
loop_
_entity_poly.entity_id
_entity_poly.type
_entity_poly.pdbx_seq_one_letter_code
_entity_poly.pdbx_strand_id
1 'polypeptide(L)'
;MTNDEKMLQMLEALTGEVKSINTRLDNMDTRFDKIEARLDNMEARLDNMQHDIKTGFEMLGSFVNEIEKATTETEKRFNRLKQAI
;
A
#
# COMPACT_ATOMS: atom_id res chain seq x y z
N MET A 1 -36.95 46.29 -16.92
CA MET A 1 -36.69 44.98 -17.49
C MET A 1 -37.99 44.24 -17.73
N THR A 2 -38.13 43.68 -18.89
CA THR A 2 -39.23 42.80 -19.20
C THR A 2 -39.00 41.44 -18.54
N ASN A 3 -40.07 40.62 -18.41
CA ASN A 3 -39.97 39.26 -17.89
C ASN A 3 -39.06 38.39 -18.76
N ASP A 4 -39.11 38.61 -20.09
CA ASP A 4 -38.27 37.84 -21.02
C ASP A 4 -36.80 38.15 -20.84
N GLU A 5 -36.43 39.41 -20.57
CA GLU A 5 -35.04 39.80 -20.27
C GLU A 5 -34.55 39.17 -18.96
N LYS A 6 -35.44 39.18 -17.95
CA LYS A 6 -35.10 38.53 -16.66
C LYS A 6 -34.89 37.04 -16.83
N MET A 7 -35.76 36.38 -17.61
CA MET A 7 -35.63 34.95 -17.89
C MET A 7 -34.32 34.65 -18.61
N LEU A 8 -33.95 35.49 -19.59
CA LEU A 8 -32.72 35.32 -20.35
C LEU A 8 -31.50 35.44 -19.42
N GLN A 9 -31.51 36.44 -18.54
CA GLN A 9 -30.42 36.63 -17.56
C GLN A 9 -30.30 35.45 -16.60
N MET A 10 -31.43 34.91 -16.14
CA MET A 10 -31.47 33.73 -15.29
C MET A 10 -30.91 32.51 -16.01
N LEU A 11 -31.23 32.32 -17.26
CA LEU A 11 -30.71 31.21 -18.08
C LEU A 11 -29.21 31.34 -18.30
N GLU A 12 -28.72 32.54 -18.55
CA GLU A 12 -27.30 32.80 -18.71
C GLU A 12 -26.54 32.50 -17.41
N ALA A 13 -27.08 32.95 -16.28
CA ALA A 13 -26.47 32.67 -14.96
C ALA A 13 -26.48 31.16 -14.69
N LEU A 14 -27.58 30.47 -14.97
CA LEU A 14 -27.68 29.02 -14.78
C LEU A 14 -26.68 28.27 -15.67
N THR A 15 -26.56 28.69 -16.93
CA THR A 15 -25.61 28.11 -17.87
C THR A 15 -24.17 28.26 -17.34
N GLY A 16 -23.83 29.44 -16.79
CA GLY A 16 -22.53 29.67 -16.19
C GLY A 16 -22.26 28.78 -14.99
N GLU A 17 -23.28 28.59 -14.13
CA GLU A 17 -23.18 27.69 -12.98
C GLU A 17 -22.97 26.24 -13.40
N VAL A 18 -23.72 25.78 -14.42
CA VAL A 18 -23.59 24.42 -14.96
C VAL A 18 -22.18 24.20 -15.52
N LYS A 19 -21.62 25.16 -16.24
CA LYS A 19 -20.26 25.07 -16.75
C LYS A 19 -19.25 24.96 -15.59
N SER A 20 -19.45 25.75 -14.56
CA SER A 20 -18.61 25.69 -13.36
C SER A 20 -18.66 24.33 -12.68
N ILE A 21 -19.85 23.79 -12.54
CA ILE A 21 -20.07 22.45 -11.97
C ILE A 21 -19.37 21.38 -12.81
N ASN A 22 -19.51 21.44 -14.13
CA ASN A 22 -18.86 20.51 -15.04
C ASN A 22 -17.32 20.55 -14.89
N THR A 23 -16.76 21.73 -14.79
CA THR A 23 -15.31 21.88 -14.57
C THR A 23 -14.88 21.26 -13.24
N ARG A 24 -15.68 21.45 -12.19
CA ARG A 24 -15.40 20.85 -10.88
C ARG A 24 -15.52 19.33 -10.93
N LEU A 25 -16.49 18.80 -11.65
CA LEU A 25 -16.64 17.35 -11.84
C LEU A 25 -15.44 16.76 -12.59
N ASP A 26 -14.98 17.43 -13.65
CA ASP A 26 -13.79 17.00 -14.40
C ASP A 26 -12.54 17.00 -13.49
N ASN A 27 -12.39 18.02 -12.66
CA ASN A 27 -11.29 18.08 -11.69
C ASN A 27 -11.38 16.95 -10.66
N MET A 28 -12.59 16.63 -10.20
CA MET A 28 -12.81 15.52 -9.28
C MET A 28 -12.45 14.19 -9.92
N ASP A 29 -12.85 13.97 -11.17
CA ASP A 29 -12.49 12.75 -11.91
C ASP A 29 -10.96 12.60 -12.00
N THR A 30 -10.26 13.67 -12.32
CA THR A 30 -8.79 13.67 -12.36
C THR A 30 -8.20 13.33 -11.00
N ARG A 31 -8.77 13.87 -9.93
CA ARG A 31 -8.30 13.59 -8.56
C ARG A 31 -8.58 12.14 -8.17
N PHE A 32 -9.73 11.60 -8.53
CA PHE A 32 -10.03 10.19 -8.30
C PHE A 32 -9.07 9.27 -9.04
N ASP A 33 -8.75 9.58 -10.29
CA ASP A 33 -7.78 8.81 -11.07
C ASP A 33 -6.41 8.78 -10.37
N LYS A 34 -5.98 9.91 -9.83
CA LYS A 34 -4.72 10.02 -9.08
C LYS A 34 -4.75 9.22 -7.79
N ILE A 35 -5.87 9.28 -7.08
CA ILE A 35 -6.06 8.50 -5.84
C ILE A 35 -6.00 7.02 -6.16
N GLU A 36 -6.70 6.58 -7.20
CA GLU A 36 -6.71 5.19 -7.63
C GLU A 36 -5.31 4.71 -7.96
N ALA A 37 -4.53 5.49 -8.73
CA ALA A 37 -3.15 5.18 -9.05
C ALA A 37 -2.26 5.07 -7.80
N ARG A 38 -2.48 5.95 -6.83
CA ARG A 38 -1.74 5.89 -5.55
C ARG A 38 -2.12 4.67 -4.73
N LEU A 39 -3.40 4.30 -4.72
CA LEU A 39 -3.85 3.09 -4.01
C LEU A 39 -3.26 1.84 -4.66
N ASP A 40 -3.24 1.76 -5.97
CA ASP A 40 -2.64 0.64 -6.69
C ASP A 40 -1.13 0.52 -6.35
N ASN A 41 -0.43 1.64 -6.30
CA ASN A 41 0.98 1.67 -5.92
C ASN A 41 1.19 1.22 -4.47
N MET A 42 0.34 1.69 -3.56
CA MET A 42 0.38 1.27 -2.15
C MET A 42 0.12 -0.22 -2.01
N GLU A 43 -0.84 -0.76 -2.74
CA GLU A 43 -1.14 -2.20 -2.73
C GLU A 43 0.07 -3.01 -3.19
N ALA A 44 0.71 -2.61 -4.29
CA ALA A 44 1.92 -3.26 -4.77
C ALA A 44 3.06 -3.22 -3.75
N ARG A 45 3.22 -2.09 -3.06
CA ARG A 45 4.24 -1.94 -2.01
C ARG A 45 3.94 -2.82 -0.80
N LEU A 46 2.67 -2.94 -0.43
CA LEU A 46 2.25 -3.81 0.67
C LEU A 46 2.52 -5.28 0.33
N ASP A 47 2.22 -5.70 -0.90
CA ASP A 47 2.49 -7.06 -1.36
C ASP A 47 3.99 -7.36 -1.30
N ASN A 48 4.83 -6.43 -1.73
CA ASN A 48 6.29 -6.57 -1.64
C ASN A 48 6.75 -6.65 -0.18
N MET A 49 6.19 -5.85 0.70
CA MET A 49 6.51 -5.89 2.13
C MET A 49 6.12 -7.23 2.75
N GLN A 50 4.95 -7.76 2.42
CA GLN A 50 4.52 -9.07 2.90
C GLN A 50 5.49 -10.17 2.44
N HIS A 51 5.90 -10.12 1.18
CA HIS A 51 6.86 -11.06 0.63
C HIS A 51 8.21 -10.97 1.36
N ASP A 52 8.70 -9.77 1.59
CA ASP A 52 9.97 -9.54 2.27
C ASP A 52 9.92 -10.04 3.72
N ILE A 53 8.82 -9.79 4.41
CA ILE A 53 8.62 -10.28 5.78
C ILE A 53 8.63 -11.81 5.81
N LYS A 54 7.90 -12.44 4.92
CA LYS A 54 7.85 -13.90 4.81
C LYS A 54 9.24 -14.48 4.55
N THR A 55 9.96 -13.92 3.59
CA THR A 55 11.31 -14.33 3.26
C THR A 55 12.24 -14.16 4.45
N GLY A 56 12.14 -13.03 5.15
CA GLY A 56 12.93 -12.77 6.35
C GLY A 56 12.69 -13.78 7.45
N PHE A 57 11.46 -14.15 7.71
CA PHE A 57 11.11 -15.19 8.70
C PHE A 57 11.63 -16.57 8.30
N GLU A 58 11.54 -16.92 7.02
CA GLU A 58 12.08 -18.19 6.51
C GLU A 58 13.61 -18.24 6.71
N MET A 59 14.30 -17.17 6.42
CA MET A 59 15.74 -17.06 6.64
C MET A 59 16.12 -17.18 8.11
N LEU A 60 15.37 -16.53 9.00
CA LEU A 60 15.57 -16.64 10.45
C LEU A 60 15.34 -18.07 10.94
N GLY A 61 14.31 -18.74 10.44
CA GLY A 61 14.02 -20.14 10.76
C GLY A 61 15.17 -21.06 10.38
N SER A 62 15.73 -20.89 9.18
CA SER A 62 16.90 -21.64 8.73
C SER A 62 18.12 -21.39 9.61
N PHE A 63 18.34 -20.14 9.98
CA PHE A 63 19.45 -19.74 10.84
C PHE A 63 19.33 -20.38 12.22
N VAL A 64 18.14 -20.35 12.82
CA VAL A 64 17.86 -20.97 14.11
C VAL A 64 18.12 -22.49 14.04
N ASN A 65 17.67 -23.15 12.97
CA ASN A 65 17.94 -24.59 12.79
C ASN A 65 19.43 -24.91 12.72
N GLU A 66 20.22 -24.08 12.04
CA GLU A 66 21.66 -24.26 11.98
C GLU A 66 22.31 -24.09 13.35
N ILE A 67 21.86 -23.11 14.12
CA ILE A 67 22.34 -22.90 15.50
C ILE A 67 22.00 -24.10 16.37
N GLU A 68 20.80 -24.64 16.28
CA GLU A 68 20.40 -25.82 17.05
C GLU A 68 21.25 -27.03 16.73
N LYS A 69 21.55 -27.26 15.45
CA LYS A 69 22.44 -28.35 15.01
C LYS A 69 23.85 -28.19 15.58
N ALA A 70 24.39 -26.99 15.48
CA ALA A 70 25.73 -26.71 16.01
C ALA A 70 25.80 -26.89 17.52
N THR A 71 24.73 -26.46 18.22
CA THR A 71 24.62 -26.63 19.67
C THR A 71 24.59 -28.11 20.06
N THR A 72 23.79 -28.90 19.36
CA THR A 72 23.68 -30.34 19.59
C THR A 72 25.02 -31.05 19.37
N GLU A 73 25.73 -30.72 18.31
CA GLU A 73 27.08 -31.28 18.07
C GLU A 73 28.07 -30.91 19.15
N THR A 74 28.03 -29.66 19.61
CA THR A 74 28.89 -29.19 20.72
C THR A 74 28.59 -29.95 21.99
N GLU A 75 27.34 -30.18 22.32
CA GLU A 75 26.93 -30.97 23.48
C GLU A 75 27.42 -32.42 23.38
N LYS A 76 27.35 -33.04 22.22
CA LYS A 76 27.85 -34.39 21.99
C LYS A 76 29.38 -34.47 22.22
N ARG A 77 30.10 -33.50 21.70
CA ARG A 77 31.57 -33.42 21.90
C ARG A 77 31.93 -33.23 23.35
N PHE A 78 31.22 -32.40 24.06
CA PHE A 78 31.42 -32.15 25.49
C PHE A 78 31.17 -33.43 26.29
N ASN A 79 30.09 -34.17 25.98
CA ASN A 79 29.77 -35.42 26.66
C ASN A 79 30.86 -36.48 26.42
N ARG A 80 31.39 -36.57 25.19
CA ARG A 80 32.50 -37.48 24.88
C ARG A 80 33.75 -37.17 25.70
N LEU A 81 34.09 -35.88 25.84
CA LEU A 81 35.19 -35.43 26.67
C LEU A 81 35.01 -35.80 28.13
N LYS A 82 33.80 -35.61 28.64
CA LYS A 82 33.47 -36.04 30.01
C LYS A 82 33.66 -37.51 30.24
N GLN A 83 33.27 -38.34 29.28
CA GLN A 83 33.42 -39.80 29.39
C GLN A 83 34.87 -40.26 29.29
N ALA A 84 35.73 -39.51 28.60
CA ALA A 84 37.14 -39.79 28.44
C ALA A 84 37.98 -39.45 29.67
N ILE A 85 37.47 -38.55 30.49
CA ILE A 85 38.12 -38.12 31.73
C ILE A 85 37.69 -39.02 32.88
#